data_d87d76798f7181be58d0ae5e2331c82c
#
_entry.id   d87d76798f7181be58d0ae5e2331c82c
#
_cell.length_a   1.000
_cell.length_b   1.000
_cell.length_c   1.000
_cell.angle_alpha   90.00
_cell.angle_beta   90.00
_cell.angle_gamma   90.00
#
_symmetry.space_group_name_H-M   'P 1'
#
loop_
_entity.id
_entity.type
_entity.pdbx_description
1 polymer ?
#
loop_
_entity_poly.entity_id
_entity_poly.type
_entity_poly.pdbx_seq_one_letter_code
_entity_poly.pdbx_strand_id
1 'polypeptide(L)'
;MHTNKYKYVSIASAVTVLLLLAIYMWMTWRSVTKDITERAGAQLTWAMFYESYTRADNVTADDTLRLPEARRNLSLASSVEGINDALSRKYHSEISLETVATYVDSLLSVAKINRDVTVQEIEVEEGRREGGNGEAKVVRQNNERSSSWSLMTKPVSIRRDGSKAIRLALNNPYPELAQRLSPLFLISAIILGFFAIIIVQLLRFITEQEQMAELRNDFSYAMVHDMKSPLSSIIMGAHFLHSGKVDDKPQIKEKYYSIIEEEAEHLLALVNKLLTISKLENKKLILNKNEIDLEPIINDLVEKAKAKAAKPIEVSINLEVKHVLADEQYMTEAIANLIDNAIKYAKPTHNGDDPLCEISIKTFDTDKHVLLKVRDNGIGMTKEEQQVIFDKFGRAAIHEKNRKGGVSGFGLGLNYVDQVMQAHGGKVTVSSEKDKFSEFTLFIPKVKSE
;
A
#
# COMPACT_ATOMS: atom_id res chain seq x y z
N MET A 1 5.12 18.74 5.75
CA MET A 1 3.99 19.42 5.06
C MET A 1 3.63 18.79 3.70
N HIS A 2 4.56 18.18 2.94
CA HIS A 2 4.29 17.54 1.65
C HIS A 2 3.54 16.19 1.74
N THR A 3 3.80 15.37 2.73
CA THR A 3 3.21 14.02 2.91
C THR A 3 1.71 14.04 3.13
N ASN A 4 1.18 15.00 3.87
CA ASN A 4 -0.27 15.16 4.04
C ASN A 4 -0.98 15.44 2.71
N LYS A 5 -0.33 16.15 1.78
CA LYS A 5 -0.91 16.46 0.47
C LYS A 5 -1.13 15.19 -0.37
N TYR A 6 -0.20 14.24 -0.35
CA TYR A 6 -0.35 12.96 -1.06
C TYR A 6 -1.43 12.06 -0.43
N LYS A 7 -1.57 12.05 0.90
CA LYS A 7 -2.66 11.36 1.59
C LYS A 7 -4.03 11.90 1.15
N TYR A 8 -4.19 13.22 1.11
CA TYR A 8 -5.44 13.84 0.63
C TYR A 8 -5.71 13.57 -0.85
N VAL A 9 -4.70 13.62 -1.71
CA VAL A 9 -4.84 13.30 -3.14
C VAL A 9 -5.26 11.85 -3.34
N SER A 10 -4.68 10.91 -2.60
CA SER A 10 -5.05 9.48 -2.67
C SER A 10 -6.48 9.23 -2.22
N ILE A 11 -6.90 9.87 -1.13
CA ILE A 11 -8.30 9.79 -0.64
C ILE A 11 -9.26 10.40 -1.67
N ALA A 12 -8.94 11.57 -2.21
CA ALA A 12 -9.76 12.22 -3.23
C ALA A 12 -9.89 11.38 -4.49
N SER A 13 -8.81 10.75 -4.97
CA SER A 13 -8.85 9.86 -6.12
C SER A 13 -9.71 8.61 -5.86
N ALA A 14 -9.61 8.01 -4.68
CA ALA A 14 -10.45 6.88 -4.29
C ALA A 14 -11.93 7.24 -4.26
N VAL A 15 -12.27 8.39 -3.67
CA VAL A 15 -13.66 8.90 -3.63
C VAL A 15 -14.18 9.15 -5.06
N THR A 16 -13.36 9.73 -5.93
CA THR A 16 -13.75 9.97 -7.34
C THR A 16 -14.04 8.66 -8.07
N VAL A 17 -13.22 7.63 -7.90
CA VAL A 17 -13.45 6.31 -8.53
C VAL A 17 -14.73 5.67 -7.99
N LEU A 18 -14.99 5.74 -6.68
CA LEU A 18 -16.22 5.22 -6.08
C LEU A 18 -17.48 5.93 -6.63
N LEU A 19 -17.42 7.26 -6.78
CA LEU A 19 -18.51 8.04 -7.38
C LEU A 19 -18.77 7.65 -8.82
N LEU A 20 -17.70 7.49 -9.63
CA LEU A 20 -17.81 7.06 -11.02
C LEU A 20 -18.41 5.66 -11.14
N LEU A 21 -18.00 4.72 -10.29
CA LEU A 21 -18.57 3.37 -10.22
C LEU A 21 -20.05 3.41 -9.84
N ALA A 22 -20.42 4.21 -8.84
CA ALA A 22 -21.81 4.36 -8.44
C ALA A 22 -22.70 4.95 -9.56
N ILE A 23 -22.22 5.97 -10.25
CA ILE A 23 -22.90 6.56 -11.41
C ILE A 23 -23.05 5.52 -12.53
N TYR A 24 -21.98 4.78 -12.85
CA TYR A 24 -22.01 3.75 -13.86
C TYR A 24 -22.99 2.62 -13.52
N MET A 25 -23.03 2.15 -12.28
CA MET A 25 -23.99 1.16 -11.80
C MET A 25 -25.42 1.68 -11.90
N TRP A 26 -25.67 2.92 -11.50
CA TRP A 26 -26.99 3.54 -11.61
C TRP A 26 -27.45 3.67 -13.07
N MET A 27 -26.59 4.11 -13.97
CA MET A 27 -26.90 4.20 -15.40
C MET A 27 -27.21 2.84 -16.01
N THR A 28 -26.42 1.82 -15.66
CA THR A 28 -26.62 0.45 -16.14
C THR A 28 -27.92 -0.16 -15.58
N TRP A 29 -28.17 0.02 -14.30
CA TRP A 29 -29.44 -0.37 -13.68
C TRP A 29 -30.63 0.24 -14.43
N ARG A 30 -30.60 1.55 -14.67
CA ARG A 30 -31.65 2.27 -15.40
C ARG A 30 -31.81 1.77 -16.84
N SER A 31 -30.72 1.46 -17.50
CA SER A 31 -30.73 0.93 -18.88
C SER A 31 -31.34 -0.47 -18.94
N VAL A 32 -30.93 -1.37 -18.03
CA VAL A 32 -31.44 -2.76 -17.98
C VAL A 32 -32.90 -2.79 -17.62
N THR A 33 -33.33 -2.02 -16.61
CA THR A 33 -34.75 -1.95 -16.22
C THR A 33 -35.63 -1.41 -17.35
N LYS A 34 -35.14 -0.41 -18.09
CA LYS A 34 -35.82 0.13 -19.25
C LYS A 34 -35.94 -0.92 -20.38
N ASP A 35 -34.88 -1.65 -20.70
CA ASP A 35 -34.90 -2.70 -21.72
C ASP A 35 -35.91 -3.80 -21.38
N ILE A 36 -35.94 -4.27 -20.12
CA ILE A 36 -36.88 -5.30 -19.67
C ILE A 36 -38.32 -4.80 -19.81
N THR A 37 -38.61 -3.58 -19.34
CA THR A 37 -39.97 -3.03 -19.40
C THR A 37 -40.43 -2.74 -20.83
N GLU A 38 -39.56 -2.30 -21.71
CA GLU A 38 -39.90 -2.08 -23.14
C GLU A 38 -40.16 -3.39 -23.87
N ARG A 39 -39.35 -4.44 -23.62
CA ARG A 39 -39.60 -5.79 -24.22
C ARG A 39 -40.91 -6.39 -23.69
N ALA A 40 -41.13 -6.33 -22.38
CA ALA A 40 -42.39 -6.82 -21.82
C ALA A 40 -43.59 -6.05 -22.32
N GLY A 41 -43.49 -4.73 -22.50
CA GLY A 41 -44.52 -3.90 -23.07
C GLY A 41 -44.84 -4.23 -24.53
N ALA A 42 -43.82 -4.58 -25.34
CA ALA A 42 -44.02 -5.07 -26.71
C ALA A 42 -44.80 -6.39 -26.72
N GLN A 43 -44.51 -7.32 -25.83
CA GLN A 43 -45.26 -8.59 -25.70
C GLN A 43 -46.69 -8.35 -25.23
N LEU A 44 -46.93 -7.41 -24.31
CA LEU A 44 -48.26 -7.00 -23.96
C LEU A 44 -49.07 -6.51 -25.14
N THR A 45 -48.51 -5.66 -25.99
CA THR A 45 -49.18 -5.13 -27.19
C THR A 45 -49.55 -6.26 -28.12
N TRP A 46 -48.69 -7.24 -28.34
CA TRP A 46 -49.02 -8.43 -29.13
C TRP A 46 -50.12 -9.29 -28.49
N ALA A 47 -50.07 -9.52 -27.19
CA ALA A 47 -51.10 -10.28 -26.45
C ALA A 47 -52.48 -9.61 -26.55
N MET A 48 -52.55 -8.31 -26.39
CA MET A 48 -53.73 -7.52 -26.54
C MET A 48 -54.28 -7.58 -28.00
N PHE A 49 -53.40 -7.54 -28.98
CA PHE A 49 -53.77 -7.70 -30.37
C PHE A 49 -54.44 -9.06 -30.63
N TYR A 50 -53.78 -10.17 -30.19
CA TYR A 50 -54.34 -11.51 -30.37
C TYR A 50 -55.70 -11.67 -29.67
N GLU A 51 -55.81 -11.21 -28.42
CA GLU A 51 -57.08 -11.23 -27.69
C GLU A 51 -58.18 -10.46 -28.43
N SER A 52 -57.90 -9.21 -28.82
CA SER A 52 -58.83 -8.34 -29.49
C SER A 52 -59.25 -8.92 -30.87
N TYR A 53 -58.35 -9.54 -31.60
CA TYR A 53 -58.61 -10.20 -32.86
C TYR A 53 -59.51 -11.44 -32.67
N THR A 54 -59.14 -12.33 -31.73
CA THR A 54 -59.93 -13.52 -31.44
C THR A 54 -61.33 -13.17 -30.92
N ARG A 55 -61.43 -12.13 -30.10
CA ARG A 55 -62.73 -11.64 -29.59
C ARG A 55 -63.55 -11.02 -30.70
N ALA A 56 -62.95 -10.27 -31.64
CA ALA A 56 -63.64 -9.74 -32.80
C ALA A 56 -64.20 -10.85 -33.69
N ASP A 57 -63.40 -11.90 -33.96
CA ASP A 57 -63.81 -13.06 -34.78
C ASP A 57 -65.00 -13.78 -34.15
N ASN A 58 -64.99 -13.99 -32.83
CA ASN A 58 -66.09 -14.63 -32.11
C ASN A 58 -67.41 -13.81 -32.08
N VAL A 59 -67.29 -12.49 -31.96
CA VAL A 59 -68.45 -11.58 -31.86
C VAL A 59 -69.02 -11.22 -33.21
N THR A 60 -68.23 -11.30 -34.29
CA THR A 60 -68.65 -10.91 -35.63
C THR A 60 -68.96 -12.11 -36.52
N ALA A 61 -68.93 -13.34 -36.03
CA ALA A 61 -69.18 -14.55 -36.77
C ALA A 61 -70.53 -14.54 -37.56
N ASP A 62 -71.49 -13.73 -37.13
CA ASP A 62 -72.81 -13.55 -37.77
C ASP A 62 -72.96 -12.23 -38.57
N ASP A 63 -71.97 -11.33 -38.49
CA ASP A 63 -72.06 -10.00 -39.13
C ASP A 63 -70.82 -9.79 -40.00
N THR A 64 -71.04 -9.44 -41.25
CA THR A 64 -69.95 -9.15 -42.23
C THR A 64 -69.20 -7.85 -41.89
N LEU A 65 -68.67 -7.82 -40.72
CA LEU A 65 -67.86 -6.70 -40.29
C LEU A 65 -66.50 -6.78 -41.01
N ARG A 66 -66.29 -5.93 -41.97
CA ARG A 66 -64.97 -5.67 -42.47
C ARG A 66 -64.17 -5.02 -41.35
N LEU A 67 -63.37 -5.82 -40.63
CA LEU A 67 -62.33 -5.29 -39.76
C LEU A 67 -61.58 -4.22 -40.57
N PRO A 68 -61.29 -3.05 -40.05
CA PRO A 68 -60.57 -2.03 -40.78
C PRO A 68 -59.29 -2.70 -41.28
N GLU A 69 -59.16 -2.82 -42.64
CA GLU A 69 -57.94 -3.30 -43.27
C GLU A 69 -56.80 -2.59 -42.56
N ALA A 70 -55.92 -3.36 -41.93
CA ALA A 70 -54.74 -2.82 -41.25
C ALA A 70 -54.03 -2.00 -42.33
N ARG A 71 -54.28 -0.69 -42.38
CA ARG A 71 -53.55 0.21 -43.27
C ARG A 71 -52.09 -0.04 -42.95
N ARG A 72 -51.32 -0.41 -43.96
CA ARG A 72 -49.91 -0.80 -43.90
C ARG A 72 -48.99 0.13 -43.09
N ASN A 73 -49.48 1.24 -42.55
CA ASN A 73 -48.75 2.29 -41.84
C ASN A 73 -49.26 2.57 -40.40
N LEU A 74 -50.19 1.79 -39.83
CA LEU A 74 -50.61 1.94 -38.48
C LEU A 74 -49.70 1.12 -37.55
N SER A 75 -49.27 1.72 -36.42
CA SER A 75 -48.56 0.99 -35.35
C SER A 75 -49.44 -0.12 -34.79
N LEU A 76 -48.86 -1.22 -34.29
CA LEU A 76 -49.60 -2.31 -33.65
C LEU A 76 -50.48 -1.78 -32.51
N ALA A 77 -49.95 -0.85 -31.72
CA ALA A 77 -50.67 -0.20 -30.61
C ALA A 77 -51.91 0.54 -31.07
N SER A 78 -51.85 1.29 -32.19
CA SER A 78 -53.01 1.99 -32.78
C SER A 78 -54.05 1.03 -33.34
N SER A 79 -53.61 -0.15 -33.81
CA SER A 79 -54.54 -1.21 -34.27
C SER A 79 -55.30 -1.82 -33.09
N VAL A 80 -54.64 -2.12 -31.98
CA VAL A 80 -55.23 -2.62 -30.73
C VAL A 80 -56.24 -1.63 -30.18
N GLU A 81 -55.88 -0.36 -30.12
CA GLU A 81 -56.77 0.70 -29.66
C GLU A 81 -58.03 0.81 -30.53
N GLY A 82 -57.86 0.81 -31.88
CA GLY A 82 -58.96 0.92 -32.80
C GLY A 82 -59.95 -0.27 -32.76
N ILE A 83 -59.45 -1.50 -32.65
CA ILE A 83 -60.28 -2.71 -32.56
C ILE A 83 -61.04 -2.72 -31.26
N ASN A 84 -60.39 -2.46 -30.12
CA ASN A 84 -61.01 -2.47 -28.80
C ASN A 84 -62.06 -1.37 -28.66
N ASP A 85 -61.82 -0.16 -29.15
CA ASP A 85 -62.80 0.92 -29.13
C ASP A 85 -64.05 0.57 -29.96
N ALA A 86 -63.89 -0.04 -31.15
CA ALA A 86 -65.01 -0.49 -31.99
C ALA A 86 -65.81 -1.62 -31.31
N LEU A 87 -65.15 -2.64 -30.74
CA LEU A 87 -65.80 -3.75 -30.04
C LEU A 87 -66.57 -3.28 -28.80
N SER A 88 -66.01 -2.39 -28.01
CA SER A 88 -66.67 -1.85 -26.83
C SER A 88 -67.87 -1.00 -27.17
N ARG A 89 -67.82 -0.15 -28.21
CA ARG A 89 -68.92 0.75 -28.60
C ARG A 89 -70.10 0.05 -29.32
N LYS A 90 -69.72 -0.88 -30.27
CA LYS A 90 -70.75 -1.50 -31.13
C LYS A 90 -71.33 -2.75 -30.49
N TYR A 91 -70.54 -3.56 -29.80
CA TYR A 91 -70.92 -4.88 -29.30
C TYR A 91 -70.93 -5.00 -27.77
N HIS A 92 -70.65 -3.89 -27.04
CA HIS A 92 -70.51 -3.88 -25.57
C HIS A 92 -69.57 -4.95 -25.01
N SER A 93 -68.57 -5.37 -25.84
CA SER A 93 -67.62 -6.41 -25.49
C SER A 93 -66.33 -5.76 -24.96
N GLU A 94 -66.06 -5.99 -23.66
CA GLU A 94 -64.83 -5.50 -23.01
C GLU A 94 -63.71 -6.54 -23.12
N ILE A 95 -62.44 -6.06 -23.01
CA ILE A 95 -61.25 -6.88 -23.08
C ILE A 95 -61.15 -7.83 -21.85
N SER A 96 -60.79 -9.07 -22.09
CA SER A 96 -60.61 -10.09 -21.07
C SER A 96 -59.18 -10.07 -20.55
N LEU A 97 -58.98 -9.62 -19.29
CA LEU A 97 -57.65 -9.61 -18.66
C LEU A 97 -57.06 -11.01 -18.47
N GLU A 98 -57.89 -12.03 -18.23
CA GLU A 98 -57.45 -13.41 -18.09
C GLU A 98 -56.89 -13.97 -19.43
N THR A 99 -57.60 -13.69 -20.53
CA THR A 99 -57.17 -14.09 -21.87
C THR A 99 -55.89 -13.36 -22.29
N VAL A 100 -55.81 -12.05 -21.99
CA VAL A 100 -54.55 -11.28 -22.21
C VAL A 100 -53.44 -11.85 -21.39
N ALA A 101 -53.66 -12.19 -20.13
CA ALA A 101 -52.64 -12.79 -19.26
C ALA A 101 -52.12 -14.12 -19.79
N THR A 102 -53.03 -14.95 -20.34
CA THR A 102 -52.63 -16.23 -20.96
C THR A 102 -51.75 -16.02 -22.16
N TYR A 103 -52.07 -15.10 -23.06
CA TYR A 103 -51.23 -14.74 -24.22
C TYR A 103 -49.91 -14.12 -23.77
N VAL A 104 -49.92 -13.23 -22.77
CA VAL A 104 -48.74 -12.63 -22.20
C VAL A 104 -47.80 -13.71 -21.67
N ASP A 105 -48.31 -14.68 -20.88
CA ASP A 105 -47.51 -15.75 -20.33
C ASP A 105 -46.80 -16.56 -21.45
N SER A 106 -47.49 -16.92 -22.50
CA SER A 106 -46.92 -17.60 -23.66
C SER A 106 -45.84 -16.77 -24.36
N LEU A 107 -46.11 -15.49 -24.59
CA LEU A 107 -45.19 -14.61 -25.32
C LEU A 107 -43.95 -14.25 -24.49
N LEU A 108 -44.11 -14.04 -23.17
CA LEU A 108 -42.98 -13.83 -22.24
C LEU A 108 -42.10 -15.05 -22.15
N SER A 109 -42.68 -16.26 -22.19
CA SER A 109 -41.91 -17.52 -22.22
C SER A 109 -41.00 -17.58 -23.44
N VAL A 110 -41.50 -17.25 -24.62
CA VAL A 110 -40.72 -17.20 -25.88
C VAL A 110 -39.64 -16.10 -25.80
N ALA A 111 -39.98 -14.95 -25.23
CA ALA A 111 -39.06 -13.82 -25.07
C ALA A 111 -38.03 -14.03 -23.98
N LYS A 112 -38.10 -15.16 -23.22
CA LYS A 112 -37.24 -15.45 -22.06
C LYS A 112 -37.29 -14.36 -20.98
N ILE A 113 -38.46 -13.79 -20.74
CA ILE A 113 -38.74 -12.81 -19.67
C ILE A 113 -39.47 -13.54 -18.54
N ASN A 114 -39.26 -13.07 -17.31
CA ASN A 114 -39.93 -13.63 -16.14
C ASN A 114 -41.47 -13.58 -16.30
N ARG A 115 -42.14 -14.69 -16.01
CA ARG A 115 -43.57 -14.91 -16.22
C ARG A 115 -44.41 -14.51 -15.00
N ASP A 116 -43.79 -14.11 -13.87
CA ASP A 116 -44.49 -13.62 -12.69
C ASP A 116 -44.92 -12.17 -12.94
N VAL A 117 -46.06 -12.04 -13.63
CA VAL A 117 -46.59 -10.74 -14.04
C VAL A 117 -48.06 -10.60 -13.67
N THR A 118 -48.47 -9.37 -13.43
CA THR A 118 -49.88 -9.01 -13.23
C THR A 118 -50.31 -8.06 -14.34
N VAL A 119 -51.40 -8.40 -15.03
CA VAL A 119 -52.05 -7.54 -16.02
C VAL A 119 -52.98 -6.61 -15.31
N GLN A 120 -52.78 -5.30 -15.42
CA GLN A 120 -53.58 -4.28 -14.76
C GLN A 120 -54.26 -3.38 -15.78
N GLU A 121 -55.61 -3.23 -15.65
CA GLU A 121 -56.36 -2.17 -16.31
C GLU A 121 -56.29 -0.92 -15.43
N ILE A 122 -55.94 0.18 -16.03
CA ILE A 122 -55.76 1.46 -15.36
C ILE A 122 -56.65 2.52 -16.02
N GLU A 123 -57.18 3.40 -15.18
CA GLU A 123 -57.87 4.61 -15.61
C GLU A 123 -56.91 5.77 -15.62
N VAL A 124 -56.85 6.51 -16.74
CA VAL A 124 -55.93 7.64 -16.91
C VAL A 124 -56.77 8.91 -16.86
N GLU A 125 -56.62 9.73 -15.82
CA GLU A 125 -57.30 11.02 -15.69
C GLU A 125 -56.94 11.99 -16.82
N GLU A 126 -57.97 12.66 -17.42
CA GLU A 126 -57.79 13.71 -18.42
C GLU A 126 -56.90 14.85 -17.87
N GLY A 127 -55.74 15.03 -18.48
CA GLY A 127 -54.82 16.11 -18.15
C GLY A 127 -53.35 15.72 -17.98
N ARG A 128 -53.01 14.42 -17.97
CA ARG A 128 -51.63 13.91 -17.77
C ARG A 128 -51.11 13.15 -18.98
N ARG A 129 -51.11 13.77 -20.17
CA ARG A 129 -50.59 13.12 -21.39
C ARG A 129 -49.08 13.06 -21.53
N GLU A 130 -48.29 13.74 -20.69
CA GLU A 130 -46.81 13.71 -20.79
C GLU A 130 -46.15 13.66 -19.39
N GLY A 131 -45.58 12.49 -19.05
CA GLY A 131 -44.43 12.39 -18.16
C GLY A 131 -44.60 12.52 -16.65
N GLY A 132 -45.83 12.58 -16.12
CA GLY A 132 -46.02 12.69 -14.67
C GLY A 132 -46.16 11.31 -13.97
N ASN A 133 -45.41 11.09 -12.88
CA ASN A 133 -45.51 9.96 -11.94
C ASN A 133 -46.81 10.01 -11.12
N GLY A 134 -47.99 10.24 -11.72
CA GLY A 134 -49.23 10.13 -11.08
C GLY A 134 -49.64 8.65 -10.94
N GLU A 135 -50.04 8.24 -9.76
CA GLU A 135 -50.60 6.92 -9.50
C GLU A 135 -51.88 6.76 -10.34
N ALA A 136 -51.73 6.03 -11.49
CA ALA A 136 -52.87 5.66 -12.28
C ALA A 136 -53.72 4.68 -11.46
N LYS A 137 -55.04 4.96 -11.33
CA LYS A 137 -55.97 4.15 -10.54
C LYS A 137 -56.13 2.79 -11.25
N VAL A 138 -55.76 1.71 -10.56
CA VAL A 138 -56.02 0.36 -11.04
C VAL A 138 -57.48 0.06 -10.89
N VAL A 139 -58.14 -0.25 -11.98
CA VAL A 139 -59.58 -0.58 -12.00
C VAL A 139 -59.82 -2.07 -11.88
N ARG A 140 -59.07 -2.86 -12.61
CA ARG A 140 -59.12 -4.33 -12.61
C ARG A 140 -57.72 -4.92 -12.77
N GLN A 141 -57.50 -6.09 -12.17
CA GLN A 141 -56.26 -6.87 -12.35
C GLN A 141 -56.60 -8.37 -12.36
N ASN A 142 -55.75 -9.13 -13.08
CA ASN A 142 -55.95 -10.57 -13.22
C ASN A 142 -55.46 -11.37 -11.98
N ASN A 143 -54.62 -10.79 -11.11
CA ASN A 143 -54.09 -11.45 -9.94
C ASN A 143 -53.89 -10.43 -8.80
N GLU A 144 -54.18 -10.82 -7.55
CA GLU A 144 -54.03 -9.94 -6.36
C GLU A 144 -52.54 -9.78 -5.90
N ARG A 145 -51.63 -10.52 -6.49
CA ARG A 145 -50.20 -10.44 -6.12
C ARG A 145 -49.55 -9.17 -6.69
N SER A 146 -49.68 -8.07 -5.95
CA SER A 146 -48.86 -6.88 -6.17
C SER A 146 -47.67 -6.89 -5.19
N SER A 147 -46.45 -7.11 -5.70
CA SER A 147 -45.22 -6.92 -4.91
C SER A 147 -44.94 -5.43 -4.77
N SER A 148 -44.47 -4.98 -3.61
CA SER A 148 -44.02 -3.60 -3.36
C SER A 148 -42.92 -3.13 -4.35
N TRP A 149 -42.30 -4.06 -5.08
CA TRP A 149 -41.21 -3.83 -6.01
C TRP A 149 -41.49 -4.46 -7.38
N SER A 150 -42.50 -3.97 -8.07
CA SER A 150 -42.80 -4.38 -9.43
C SER A 150 -42.30 -3.33 -10.42
N LEU A 151 -41.71 -3.81 -11.55
CA LEU A 151 -41.39 -2.96 -12.69
C LEU A 151 -42.64 -2.82 -13.56
N MET A 152 -43.06 -1.59 -13.84
CA MET A 152 -44.24 -1.32 -14.64
C MET A 152 -43.85 -1.06 -16.09
N THR A 153 -44.56 -1.69 -17.04
CA THR A 153 -44.44 -1.35 -18.47
C THR A 153 -45.16 -0.02 -18.74
N LYS A 154 -44.85 0.55 -19.92
CA LYS A 154 -45.67 1.66 -20.44
C LYS A 154 -47.09 1.16 -20.69
N PRO A 155 -48.09 1.95 -20.33
CA PRO A 155 -49.49 1.58 -20.60
C PRO A 155 -49.80 1.57 -22.09
N VAL A 156 -50.62 0.61 -22.53
CA VAL A 156 -51.15 0.51 -23.90
C VAL A 156 -52.64 0.88 -23.83
N SER A 157 -52.99 1.92 -24.54
CA SER A 157 -54.39 2.41 -24.58
C SER A 157 -55.34 1.39 -25.20
N ILE A 158 -56.57 1.23 -24.61
CA ILE A 158 -57.63 0.41 -25.14
C ILE A 158 -58.78 1.25 -25.71
N ARG A 159 -58.79 2.54 -25.44
CA ARG A 159 -59.77 3.49 -26.01
C ARG A 159 -59.06 4.65 -26.69
N ARG A 160 -59.72 5.19 -27.75
CA ARG A 160 -59.18 6.33 -28.53
C ARG A 160 -59.09 7.63 -27.72
N ASP A 161 -59.90 7.78 -26.68
CA ASP A 161 -59.86 8.92 -25.76
C ASP A 161 -58.69 8.82 -24.75
N GLY A 162 -58.02 7.64 -24.71
CA GLY A 162 -56.93 7.37 -23.78
C GLY A 162 -57.33 7.21 -22.33
N SER A 163 -58.69 7.16 -22.03
CA SER A 163 -59.20 7.06 -20.67
C SER A 163 -58.92 5.75 -19.97
N LYS A 164 -58.74 4.66 -20.76
CA LYS A 164 -58.42 3.33 -20.24
C LYS A 164 -57.23 2.75 -20.95
N ALA A 165 -56.33 2.13 -20.18
CA ALA A 165 -55.14 1.47 -20.68
C ALA A 165 -54.81 0.20 -19.89
N ILE A 166 -54.00 -0.69 -20.51
CA ILE A 166 -53.49 -1.88 -19.84
C ILE A 166 -51.97 -1.77 -19.69
N ARG A 167 -51.45 -2.17 -18.55
CA ARG A 167 -50.01 -2.29 -18.29
C ARG A 167 -49.68 -3.63 -17.64
N LEU A 168 -48.42 -4.04 -17.72
CA LEU A 168 -47.89 -5.17 -16.96
C LEU A 168 -47.13 -4.66 -15.74
N ALA A 169 -47.35 -5.33 -14.62
CA ALA A 169 -46.51 -5.27 -13.45
C ALA A 169 -45.68 -6.56 -13.40
N LEU A 170 -44.38 -6.45 -13.54
CA LEU A 170 -43.43 -7.56 -13.36
C LEU A 170 -43.12 -7.68 -11.86
N ASN A 171 -43.68 -8.71 -11.21
CA ASN A 171 -43.69 -8.83 -9.74
C ASN A 171 -42.32 -9.26 -9.16
N ASN A 172 -41.49 -10.01 -9.93
CA ASN A 172 -40.20 -10.49 -9.48
C ASN A 172 -39.16 -10.36 -10.60
N PRO A 173 -38.66 -9.15 -10.86
CA PRO A 173 -37.64 -8.93 -11.90
C PRO A 173 -36.23 -9.33 -11.48
N TYR A 174 -36.01 -9.75 -10.21
CA TYR A 174 -34.70 -10.01 -9.63
C TYR A 174 -33.84 -11.05 -10.37
N PRO A 175 -34.36 -12.21 -10.78
CA PRO A 175 -33.51 -13.21 -11.47
C PRO A 175 -32.90 -12.67 -12.77
N GLU A 176 -33.70 -11.96 -13.54
CA GLU A 176 -33.26 -11.39 -14.82
C GLU A 176 -32.28 -10.21 -14.61
N LEU A 177 -32.58 -9.35 -13.64
CA LEU A 177 -31.66 -8.28 -13.22
C LEU A 177 -30.35 -8.85 -12.69
N ALA A 178 -30.40 -9.87 -11.82
CA ALA A 178 -29.23 -10.49 -11.26
C ALA A 178 -28.34 -11.12 -12.36
N GLN A 179 -28.92 -11.83 -13.33
CA GLN A 179 -28.18 -12.45 -14.40
C GLN A 179 -27.46 -11.40 -15.27
N ARG A 180 -28.08 -10.26 -15.53
CA ARG A 180 -27.49 -9.19 -16.35
C ARG A 180 -26.54 -8.30 -15.59
N LEU A 181 -26.73 -8.10 -14.30
CA LEU A 181 -25.91 -7.20 -13.48
C LEU A 181 -24.76 -7.92 -12.73
N SER A 182 -24.85 -9.25 -12.50
CA SER A 182 -23.83 -10.00 -11.78
C SER A 182 -22.40 -9.86 -12.35
N PRO A 183 -22.14 -9.89 -13.67
CA PRO A 183 -20.78 -9.72 -14.16
C PRO A 183 -20.24 -8.30 -13.88
N LEU A 184 -21.13 -7.29 -13.88
CA LEU A 184 -20.74 -5.92 -13.58
C LEU A 184 -20.39 -5.75 -12.09
N PHE A 185 -21.13 -6.38 -11.18
CA PHE A 185 -20.80 -6.40 -9.75
C PHE A 185 -19.47 -7.08 -9.50
N LEU A 186 -19.19 -8.20 -10.17
CA LEU A 186 -17.94 -8.92 -10.05
C LEU A 186 -16.75 -8.09 -10.53
N ILE A 187 -16.86 -7.46 -11.70
CA ILE A 187 -15.83 -6.56 -12.24
C ILE A 187 -15.61 -5.37 -11.29
N SER A 188 -16.68 -4.76 -10.79
CA SER A 188 -16.59 -3.66 -9.84
C SER A 188 -15.90 -4.06 -8.54
N ALA A 189 -16.18 -5.25 -8.02
CA ALA A 189 -15.53 -5.79 -6.82
C ALA A 189 -14.03 -6.03 -7.03
N ILE A 190 -13.64 -6.55 -8.21
CA ILE A 190 -12.22 -6.74 -8.58
C ILE A 190 -11.50 -5.39 -8.64
N ILE A 191 -12.09 -4.39 -9.30
CA ILE A 191 -11.52 -3.03 -9.39
C ILE A 191 -11.34 -2.42 -8.01
N LEU A 192 -12.35 -2.52 -7.14
CA LEU A 192 -12.28 -2.01 -5.76
C LEU A 192 -11.20 -2.72 -4.94
N GLY A 193 -11.09 -4.05 -5.08
CA GLY A 193 -10.03 -4.83 -4.42
C GLY A 193 -8.63 -4.39 -4.87
N PHE A 194 -8.44 -4.19 -6.17
CA PHE A 194 -7.19 -3.70 -6.73
C PHE A 194 -6.82 -2.29 -6.20
N PHE A 195 -7.79 -1.38 -6.17
CA PHE A 195 -7.59 -0.04 -5.59
C PHE A 195 -7.24 -0.09 -4.10
N ALA A 196 -7.91 -0.94 -3.32
CA ALA A 196 -7.60 -1.12 -1.91
C ALA A 196 -6.15 -1.58 -1.69
N ILE A 197 -5.68 -2.53 -2.49
CA ILE A 197 -4.28 -3.00 -2.44
C ILE A 197 -3.31 -1.86 -2.75
N ILE A 198 -3.56 -1.09 -3.82
CA ILE A 198 -2.71 0.06 -4.19
C ILE A 198 -2.65 1.09 -3.05
N ILE A 199 -3.79 1.43 -2.44
CA ILE A 199 -3.84 2.39 -1.34
C ILE A 199 -3.02 1.90 -0.14
N VAL A 200 -3.16 0.61 0.23
CA VAL A 200 -2.38 0.03 1.33
C VAL A 200 -0.89 0.07 1.05
N GLN A 201 -0.46 -0.28 -0.17
CA GLN A 201 0.95 -0.22 -0.56
C GLN A 201 1.48 1.22 -0.55
N LEU A 202 0.69 2.18 -1.06
CA LEU A 202 1.08 3.59 -1.06
C LEU A 202 1.22 4.16 0.36
N LEU A 203 0.29 3.81 1.26
CA LEU A 203 0.38 4.23 2.67
C LEU A 203 1.62 3.65 3.36
N ARG A 204 1.94 2.37 3.13
CA ARG A 204 3.16 1.75 3.65
C ARG A 204 4.41 2.47 3.13
N PHE A 205 4.48 2.71 1.82
CA PHE A 205 5.60 3.42 1.21
C PHE A 205 5.79 4.84 1.79
N ILE A 206 4.68 5.59 1.99
CA ILE A 206 4.75 6.93 2.59
C ILE A 206 5.28 6.84 4.04
N THR A 207 4.80 5.87 4.83
CA THR A 207 5.24 5.70 6.22
C THR A 207 6.72 5.35 6.29
N GLU A 208 7.22 4.47 5.43
CA GLU A 208 8.64 4.14 5.33
C GLU A 208 9.49 5.36 4.96
N GLN A 209 9.03 6.19 4.01
CA GLN A 209 9.71 7.43 3.63
C GLN A 209 9.74 8.46 4.77
N GLU A 210 8.65 8.59 5.54
CA GLU A 210 8.59 9.47 6.71
C GLU A 210 9.60 9.02 7.78
N GLN A 211 9.66 7.73 8.10
CA GLN A 211 10.61 7.16 9.05
C GLN A 211 12.07 7.38 8.59
N MET A 212 12.36 7.16 7.32
CA MET A 212 13.71 7.39 6.77
C MET A 212 14.09 8.88 6.81
N ALA A 213 13.15 9.79 6.57
CA ALA A 213 13.39 11.23 6.66
C ALA A 213 13.64 11.67 8.10
N GLU A 214 12.91 11.13 9.05
CA GLU A 214 13.09 11.39 10.50
C GLU A 214 14.46 10.89 10.97
N LEU A 215 14.80 9.64 10.67
CA LEU A 215 16.12 9.08 10.99
C LEU A 215 17.27 9.91 10.39
N ARG A 216 17.11 10.42 9.17
CA ARG A 216 18.10 11.31 8.52
C ARG A 216 18.22 12.65 9.25
N ASN A 217 17.11 13.21 9.73
CA ASN A 217 17.14 14.45 10.49
C ASN A 217 17.82 14.25 11.85
N ASP A 218 17.45 13.21 12.59
CA ASP A 218 18.05 12.90 13.90
C ASP A 218 19.55 12.65 13.77
N PHE A 219 19.98 11.97 12.72
CA PHE A 219 21.39 11.83 12.39
C PHE A 219 22.07 13.18 12.16
N SER A 220 21.44 14.07 11.38
CA SER A 220 22.02 15.39 11.11
C SER A 220 22.18 16.20 12.41
N TYR A 221 21.21 16.14 13.31
CA TYR A 221 21.30 16.77 14.62
C TYR A 221 22.39 16.17 15.49
N ALA A 222 22.48 14.84 15.58
CA ALA A 222 23.51 14.14 16.33
C ALA A 222 24.92 14.47 15.80
N MET A 223 25.07 14.50 14.48
CA MET A 223 26.32 14.82 13.79
C MET A 223 26.78 16.25 14.12
N VAL A 224 25.87 17.25 14.00
CA VAL A 224 26.18 18.64 14.34
C VAL A 224 26.57 18.76 15.81
N HIS A 225 25.87 18.06 16.69
CA HIS A 225 26.17 18.04 18.12
C HIS A 225 27.58 17.50 18.41
N ASP A 226 27.92 16.33 17.82
CA ASP A 226 29.21 15.67 18.08
C ASP A 226 30.39 16.38 17.38
N MET A 227 30.16 17.14 16.30
CA MET A 227 31.14 18.03 15.71
C MET A 227 31.33 19.32 16.52
N LYS A 228 30.29 19.77 17.22
CA LYS A 228 30.34 20.98 18.04
C LYS A 228 31.29 20.84 19.23
N SER A 229 31.37 19.65 19.84
CA SER A 229 32.22 19.40 20.99
C SER A 229 33.72 19.60 20.69
N PRO A 230 34.34 18.88 19.74
CA PRO A 230 35.74 19.07 19.36
C PRO A 230 36.03 20.48 18.86
N LEU A 231 35.10 21.06 18.06
CA LEU A 231 35.25 22.43 17.60
C LEU A 231 35.27 23.43 18.73
N SER A 232 34.45 23.21 19.78
CA SER A 232 34.45 24.07 20.99
C SER A 232 35.76 23.91 21.76
N SER A 233 36.32 22.70 21.88
CA SER A 233 37.62 22.45 22.52
C SER A 233 38.75 23.17 21.78
N ILE A 234 38.77 23.11 20.47
CA ILE A 234 39.74 23.81 19.60
C ILE A 234 39.66 25.32 19.83
N ILE A 235 38.45 25.90 19.76
CA ILE A 235 38.22 27.33 19.93
C ILE A 235 38.65 27.77 21.34
N MET A 236 38.30 27.01 22.37
CA MET A 236 38.65 27.31 23.76
C MET A 236 40.16 27.25 23.99
N GLY A 237 40.81 26.20 23.46
CA GLY A 237 42.26 26.04 23.48
C GLY A 237 42.99 27.19 22.80
N ALA A 238 42.53 27.57 21.60
CA ALA A 238 43.08 28.67 20.86
C ALA A 238 42.89 30.02 21.56
N HIS A 239 41.71 30.29 22.12
CA HIS A 239 41.49 31.51 22.96
C HIS A 239 42.36 31.56 24.19
N PHE A 240 42.53 30.40 24.86
CA PHE A 240 43.38 30.33 26.05
C PHE A 240 44.85 30.61 25.72
N LEU A 241 45.37 30.07 24.63
CA LEU A 241 46.72 30.32 24.15
C LEU A 241 46.87 31.82 23.73
N HIS A 242 45.86 32.39 23.03
CA HIS A 242 45.89 33.77 22.60
C HIS A 242 45.84 34.77 23.76
N SER A 243 45.29 34.40 24.91
CA SER A 243 45.18 35.29 26.09
C SER A 243 46.51 35.67 26.75
N GLY A 244 47.63 35.03 26.37
CA GLY A 244 48.95 35.24 26.92
C GLY A 244 49.17 34.74 28.36
N LYS A 245 48.12 34.15 29.00
CA LYS A 245 48.18 33.70 30.41
C LYS A 245 49.10 32.51 30.64
N VAL A 246 49.56 31.88 29.58
CA VAL A 246 50.40 30.68 29.62
C VAL A 246 51.77 30.88 28.94
N ASP A 247 52.12 32.11 28.60
CA ASP A 247 53.37 32.37 27.89
C ASP A 247 54.58 31.97 28.70
N ASP A 248 54.52 32.10 30.03
CA ASP A 248 55.57 31.72 30.96
C ASP A 248 55.52 30.25 31.41
N LYS A 249 54.56 29.41 30.80
CA LYS A 249 54.31 28.04 31.22
C LYS A 249 54.37 27.08 29.99
N PRO A 250 55.53 26.76 29.47
CA PRO A 250 55.70 26.02 28.22
C PRO A 250 55.00 24.65 28.23
N GLN A 251 54.99 23.95 29.37
CA GLN A 251 54.35 22.65 29.50
C GLN A 251 52.81 22.75 29.34
N ILE A 252 52.20 23.82 29.86
CA ILE A 252 50.78 24.04 29.72
C ILE A 252 50.43 24.44 28.28
N LYS A 253 51.28 25.27 27.67
CA LYS A 253 51.15 25.70 26.28
C LYS A 253 51.19 24.51 25.32
N GLU A 254 52.15 23.61 25.50
CA GLU A 254 52.27 22.38 24.74
C GLU A 254 51.05 21.48 24.88
N LYS A 255 50.53 21.34 26.10
CA LYS A 255 49.29 20.55 26.32
C LYS A 255 48.11 21.12 25.55
N TYR A 256 47.93 22.44 25.47
CA TYR A 256 46.84 23.00 24.68
C TYR A 256 47.04 22.86 23.17
N TYR A 257 48.28 22.92 22.68
CA TYR A 257 48.57 22.60 21.29
C TYR A 257 48.22 21.16 20.97
N SER A 258 48.62 20.21 21.80
CA SER A 258 48.26 18.79 21.65
C SER A 258 46.73 18.56 21.62
N ILE A 259 45.99 19.20 22.54
CA ILE A 259 44.53 19.13 22.53
C ILE A 259 43.92 19.66 21.24
N ILE A 260 44.39 20.80 20.73
CA ILE A 260 43.89 21.38 19.47
C ILE A 260 44.16 20.45 18.30
N GLU A 261 45.36 19.87 18.25
CA GLU A 261 45.79 18.95 17.18
C GLU A 261 44.98 17.66 17.23
N GLU A 262 44.83 17.02 18.39
CA GLU A 262 44.04 15.83 18.59
C GLU A 262 42.56 16.00 18.17
N GLU A 263 41.95 17.13 18.59
CA GLU A 263 40.54 17.41 18.23
C GLU A 263 40.34 17.79 16.77
N ALA A 264 41.35 18.43 16.14
CA ALA A 264 41.34 18.69 14.70
C ALA A 264 41.46 17.40 13.87
N GLU A 265 42.37 16.48 14.26
CA GLU A 265 42.50 15.17 13.65
C GLU A 265 41.23 14.34 13.80
N HIS A 266 40.60 14.40 15.00
CA HIS A 266 39.33 13.73 15.24
C HIS A 266 38.22 14.25 14.32
N LEU A 267 38.09 15.57 14.14
CA LEU A 267 37.15 16.15 13.20
C LEU A 267 37.40 15.73 11.76
N LEU A 268 38.66 15.73 11.33
CA LEU A 268 39.06 15.29 9.99
C LEU A 268 38.70 13.81 9.75
N ALA A 269 38.94 12.94 10.72
CA ALA A 269 38.57 11.53 10.66
C ALA A 269 37.04 11.35 10.52
N LEU A 270 36.23 12.14 11.25
CA LEU A 270 34.79 12.14 11.13
C LEU A 270 34.30 12.56 9.73
N VAL A 271 34.87 13.64 9.18
CA VAL A 271 34.53 14.12 7.83
C VAL A 271 34.88 13.07 6.77
N ASN A 272 36.09 12.46 6.86
CA ASN A 272 36.52 11.43 5.94
C ASN A 272 35.61 10.18 6.01
N LYS A 273 35.17 9.79 7.20
CA LYS A 273 34.23 8.67 7.41
C LYS A 273 32.88 8.93 6.72
N LEU A 274 32.35 10.16 6.82
CA LEU A 274 31.14 10.57 6.12
C LEU A 274 31.28 10.53 4.60
N LEU A 275 32.38 11.06 4.08
CA LEU A 275 32.65 11.05 2.64
C LEU A 275 32.77 9.60 2.11
N THR A 276 33.41 8.72 2.88
CA THR A 276 33.53 7.30 2.52
C THR A 276 32.18 6.60 2.49
N ILE A 277 31.32 6.79 3.50
CA ILE A 277 29.96 6.24 3.52
C ILE A 277 29.17 6.77 2.31
N SER A 278 29.25 8.07 2.02
CA SER A 278 28.58 8.65 0.84
C SER A 278 29.07 8.04 -0.49
N LYS A 279 30.36 7.74 -0.62
CA LYS A 279 30.91 7.07 -1.81
C LYS A 279 30.46 5.62 -1.92
N LEU A 280 30.43 4.90 -0.79
CA LEU A 280 29.97 3.51 -0.71
C LEU A 280 28.48 3.39 -1.11
N GLU A 281 27.62 4.24 -0.57
CA GLU A 281 26.18 4.27 -0.89
C GLU A 281 25.91 4.50 -2.37
N ASN A 282 26.68 5.35 -3.00
CA ASN A 282 26.56 5.64 -4.42
C ASN A 282 27.24 4.59 -5.32
N LYS A 283 27.78 3.49 -4.76
CA LYS A 283 28.56 2.47 -5.47
C LYS A 283 29.73 3.06 -6.29
N LYS A 284 30.27 4.18 -5.83
CA LYS A 284 31.37 4.92 -6.49
C LYS A 284 32.72 4.59 -5.89
N LEU A 285 32.77 3.73 -4.87
CA LEU A 285 34.03 3.33 -4.26
C LEU A 285 34.73 2.29 -5.17
N ILE A 286 35.90 2.62 -5.60
CA ILE A 286 36.80 1.69 -6.31
C ILE A 286 37.80 1.17 -5.27
N LEU A 287 37.73 -0.13 -4.97
CA LEU A 287 38.65 -0.77 -4.04
C LEU A 287 39.96 -1.16 -4.76
N ASN A 288 41.09 -0.90 -4.11
CA ASN A 288 42.39 -1.39 -4.52
C ASN A 288 42.73 -2.66 -3.71
N LYS A 289 42.20 -3.81 -4.15
CA LYS A 289 42.36 -5.08 -3.44
C LYS A 289 43.74 -5.68 -3.72
N ASN A 290 44.50 -5.83 -2.66
CA ASN A 290 45.83 -6.51 -2.66
C ASN A 290 45.81 -7.61 -1.61
N GLU A 291 46.81 -8.52 -1.70
CA GLU A 291 47.07 -9.45 -0.60
C GLU A 291 47.67 -8.67 0.57
N ILE A 292 46.96 -8.63 1.70
CA ILE A 292 47.35 -7.91 2.92
C ILE A 292 47.62 -8.90 4.06
N ASP A 293 48.60 -8.58 4.92
CA ASP A 293 48.85 -9.32 6.15
C ASP A 293 48.07 -8.71 7.32
N LEU A 294 47.15 -9.48 7.90
CA LEU A 294 46.30 -9.05 9.01
C LEU A 294 47.05 -8.94 10.35
N GLU A 295 48.16 -9.67 10.52
CA GLU A 295 48.88 -9.75 11.78
C GLU A 295 49.49 -8.40 12.21
N PRO A 296 50.30 -7.70 11.37
CA PRO A 296 50.81 -6.39 11.72
C PRO A 296 49.71 -5.33 11.89
N ILE A 297 48.67 -5.39 11.05
CA ILE A 297 47.50 -4.46 11.13
C ILE A 297 46.79 -4.61 12.48
N ILE A 298 46.47 -5.83 12.86
CA ILE A 298 45.76 -6.10 14.11
C ILE A 298 46.58 -5.73 15.34
N ASN A 299 47.89 -6.05 15.31
CA ASN A 299 48.79 -5.70 16.41
C ASN A 299 48.92 -4.20 16.61
N ASP A 300 49.08 -3.41 15.54
CA ASP A 300 49.15 -1.95 15.59
C ASP A 300 47.83 -1.35 16.15
N LEU A 301 46.70 -1.86 15.67
CA LEU A 301 45.39 -1.41 16.17
C LEU A 301 45.19 -1.73 17.65
N VAL A 302 45.61 -2.90 18.12
CA VAL A 302 45.52 -3.33 19.50
C VAL A 302 46.43 -2.49 20.39
N GLU A 303 47.66 -2.20 19.96
CA GLU A 303 48.59 -1.33 20.73
C GLU A 303 48.02 0.09 20.87
N LYS A 304 47.50 0.68 19.78
CA LYS A 304 46.85 1.99 19.78
C LYS A 304 45.62 2.00 20.70
N ALA A 305 44.81 0.95 20.66
CA ALA A 305 43.64 0.80 21.50
C ALA A 305 44.02 0.71 22.98
N LYS A 306 45.01 -0.08 23.36
CA LYS A 306 45.53 -0.17 24.75
C LYS A 306 46.06 1.15 25.24
N ALA A 307 46.79 1.91 24.43
CA ALA A 307 47.34 3.22 24.81
C ALA A 307 46.29 4.28 25.09
N LYS A 308 45.13 4.21 24.41
CA LYS A 308 43.99 5.16 24.57
C LYS A 308 42.98 4.74 25.63
N ALA A 309 43.00 3.49 26.07
CA ALA A 309 41.97 2.95 26.94
C ALA A 309 42.08 3.49 28.37
N ALA A 310 40.95 3.98 28.90
CA ALA A 310 40.83 4.38 30.30
C ALA A 310 40.66 3.21 31.26
N LYS A 311 40.41 1.99 30.76
CA LYS A 311 40.19 0.74 31.51
C LYS A 311 41.21 -0.31 31.14
N PRO A 312 41.50 -1.29 31.98
CA PRO A 312 42.39 -2.40 31.63
C PRO A 312 41.78 -3.24 30.51
N ILE A 313 42.56 -3.49 29.46
CA ILE A 313 42.17 -4.28 28.30
C ILE A 313 43.11 -5.46 28.14
N GLU A 314 42.55 -6.65 28.01
CA GLU A 314 43.26 -7.86 27.60
C GLU A 314 42.81 -8.30 26.23
N VAL A 315 43.77 -8.49 25.31
CA VAL A 315 43.46 -8.89 23.92
C VAL A 315 44.17 -10.19 23.62
N SER A 316 43.41 -11.19 23.22
CA SER A 316 43.93 -12.47 22.72
C SER A 316 43.83 -12.52 21.18
N ILE A 317 44.95 -12.80 20.51
CA ILE A 317 45.02 -12.85 19.06
C ILE A 317 45.42 -14.29 18.66
N ASN A 318 44.63 -14.92 17.81
CA ASN A 318 44.89 -16.25 17.24
C ASN A 318 44.48 -16.29 15.76
N LEU A 319 45.47 -16.11 14.88
CA LEU A 319 45.24 -16.03 13.43
C LEU A 319 45.65 -17.35 12.78
N GLU A 320 44.64 -18.16 12.40
CA GLU A 320 44.84 -19.37 11.56
C GLU A 320 45.21 -18.97 10.13
N VAL A 321 44.59 -17.90 9.62
CA VAL A 321 44.88 -17.31 8.31
C VAL A 321 45.34 -15.87 8.54
N LYS A 322 46.55 -15.54 8.02
CA LYS A 322 47.12 -14.20 8.16
C LYS A 322 46.90 -13.31 6.92
N HIS A 323 46.86 -13.91 5.74
CA HIS A 323 46.77 -13.17 4.48
C HIS A 323 45.38 -13.23 3.89
N VAL A 324 44.89 -12.09 3.42
CA VAL A 324 43.55 -11.95 2.78
C VAL A 324 43.66 -10.98 1.58
N LEU A 325 42.79 -11.16 0.57
CA LEU A 325 42.68 -10.19 -0.53
C LEU A 325 41.70 -9.11 -0.16
N ALA A 326 42.20 -7.92 0.17
CA ALA A 326 41.37 -6.78 0.56
C ALA A 326 42.05 -5.46 0.23
N ASP A 327 41.30 -4.38 0.30
CA ASP A 327 41.85 -3.03 0.34
C ASP A 327 42.30 -2.74 1.77
N GLU A 328 43.60 -2.53 1.94
CA GLU A 328 44.24 -2.41 3.26
C GLU A 328 43.66 -1.28 4.10
N GLN A 329 43.44 -0.11 3.50
CA GLN A 329 42.92 1.05 4.23
C GLN A 329 41.53 0.78 4.77
N TYR A 330 40.58 0.36 3.91
CA TYR A 330 39.21 0.14 4.33
C TYR A 330 39.05 -1.07 5.27
N MET A 331 39.84 -2.11 5.09
CA MET A 331 39.86 -3.27 5.98
C MET A 331 40.40 -2.90 7.36
N THR A 332 41.48 -2.14 7.42
CA THR A 332 42.07 -1.61 8.66
C THR A 332 41.04 -0.77 9.43
N GLU A 333 40.34 0.15 8.74
CA GLU A 333 39.31 0.98 9.34
C GLU A 333 38.10 0.14 9.82
N ALA A 334 37.71 -0.91 9.10
CA ALA A 334 36.63 -1.81 9.50
C ALA A 334 36.98 -2.58 10.78
N ILE A 335 38.23 -3.14 10.87
CA ILE A 335 38.68 -3.84 12.07
C ILE A 335 38.82 -2.88 13.25
N ALA A 336 39.37 -1.68 13.02
CA ALA A 336 39.45 -0.63 14.05
C ALA A 336 38.06 -0.29 14.64
N ASN A 337 37.04 -0.15 13.80
CA ASN A 337 35.67 0.10 14.28
C ASN A 337 35.12 -1.03 15.17
N LEU A 338 35.48 -2.30 14.89
CA LEU A 338 35.06 -3.42 15.73
C LEU A 338 35.77 -3.42 17.08
N ILE A 339 37.09 -3.14 17.10
CA ILE A 339 37.89 -3.03 18.33
C ILE A 339 37.41 -1.84 19.18
N ASP A 340 37.20 -0.68 18.57
CA ASP A 340 36.67 0.50 19.27
C ASP A 340 35.28 0.24 19.86
N ASN A 341 34.42 -0.48 19.16
CA ASN A 341 33.12 -0.88 19.69
C ASN A 341 33.28 -1.83 20.90
N ALA A 342 34.18 -2.81 20.86
CA ALA A 342 34.42 -3.73 21.95
C ALA A 342 34.82 -2.97 23.24
N ILE A 343 35.70 -1.97 23.13
CA ILE A 343 36.13 -1.12 24.23
C ILE A 343 35.01 -0.22 24.72
N LYS A 344 34.31 0.41 23.81
CA LYS A 344 33.26 1.39 24.06
C LYS A 344 32.05 0.78 24.78
N TYR A 345 31.71 -0.47 24.44
CA TYR A 345 30.60 -1.21 25.04
C TYR A 345 31.05 -2.23 26.09
N ALA A 346 32.28 -2.09 26.62
CA ALA A 346 32.72 -2.83 27.81
C ALA A 346 31.80 -2.60 29.00
N LYS A 347 31.72 -3.57 29.90
CA LYS A 347 30.85 -3.47 31.08
C LYS A 347 31.21 -2.24 31.92
N PRO A 348 30.18 -1.53 32.45
CA PRO A 348 30.42 -0.35 33.27
C PRO A 348 31.09 -0.74 34.62
N THR A 349 31.86 0.18 35.20
CA THR A 349 32.44 0.07 36.52
C THR A 349 31.33 -0.15 37.54
N HIS A 350 31.48 -1.15 38.40
CA HIS A 350 30.55 -1.44 39.49
C HIS A 350 31.29 -1.43 40.82
N ASN A 351 30.79 -0.70 41.79
CA ASN A 351 31.37 -0.59 43.17
C ASN A 351 32.86 -0.21 43.24
N GLY A 352 33.40 0.47 42.23
CA GLY A 352 34.81 0.90 42.19
C GLY A 352 35.78 -0.10 41.56
N ASP A 353 35.30 -1.29 41.17
CA ASP A 353 36.07 -2.24 40.38
C ASP A 353 35.75 -2.06 38.88
N ASP A 354 36.79 -1.78 38.09
CA ASP A 354 36.71 -1.76 36.63
C ASP A 354 36.81 -3.19 36.11
N PRO A 355 35.74 -3.74 35.49
CA PRO A 355 35.81 -5.09 34.94
C PRO A 355 36.78 -5.10 33.76
N LEU A 356 37.62 -6.14 33.71
CA LEU A 356 38.56 -6.37 32.64
C LEU A 356 37.80 -6.46 31.29
N CYS A 357 38.19 -5.63 30.33
CA CYS A 357 37.68 -5.71 28.98
C CYS A 357 38.47 -6.78 28.20
N GLU A 358 37.88 -7.92 27.98
CA GLU A 358 38.48 -9.03 27.24
C GLU A 358 38.05 -9.00 25.79
N ILE A 359 38.99 -8.95 24.84
CA ILE A 359 38.77 -8.96 23.42
C ILE A 359 39.48 -10.17 22.81
N SER A 360 38.78 -10.99 22.04
CA SER A 360 39.36 -12.12 21.30
C SER A 360 39.24 -11.89 19.81
N ILE A 361 40.39 -11.89 19.10
CA ILE A 361 40.45 -11.73 17.65
C ILE A 361 40.98 -13.04 17.07
N LYS A 362 40.18 -13.67 16.16
CA LYS A 362 40.51 -14.96 15.57
C LYS A 362 40.24 -14.96 14.09
N THR A 363 41.07 -15.64 13.29
CA THR A 363 40.76 -15.97 11.91
C THR A 363 40.57 -17.46 11.74
N PHE A 364 39.66 -17.84 10.84
CA PHE A 364 39.40 -19.24 10.49
C PHE A 364 39.36 -19.39 8.98
N ASP A 365 39.81 -20.55 8.51
CA ASP A 365 39.68 -20.91 7.11
C ASP A 365 38.38 -21.66 6.82
N THR A 366 37.73 -21.30 5.72
CA THR A 366 36.58 -22.03 5.16
C THR A 366 36.74 -22.17 3.65
N ASP A 367 35.94 -23.02 3.02
CA ASP A 367 36.03 -23.27 1.56
C ASP A 367 35.92 -22.00 0.70
N LYS A 368 35.09 -21.04 1.12
CA LYS A 368 34.77 -19.84 0.32
C LYS A 368 35.23 -18.53 0.91
N HIS A 369 35.51 -18.48 2.20
CA HIS A 369 35.80 -17.24 2.93
C HIS A 369 36.85 -17.45 3.99
N VAL A 370 37.63 -16.42 4.26
CA VAL A 370 38.34 -16.26 5.52
C VAL A 370 37.41 -15.56 6.48
N LEU A 371 37.17 -16.13 7.66
CA LEU A 371 36.37 -15.54 8.71
C LEU A 371 37.27 -14.81 9.70
N LEU A 372 37.07 -13.51 9.88
CA LEU A 372 37.70 -12.75 10.97
C LEU A 372 36.69 -12.47 12.03
N LYS A 373 36.90 -12.96 13.25
CA LYS A 373 36.00 -12.82 14.39
C LYS A 373 36.61 -11.88 15.42
N VAL A 374 35.81 -10.90 15.86
CA VAL A 374 36.13 -10.02 16.98
C VAL A 374 35.06 -10.22 18.04
N ARG A 375 35.45 -10.75 19.21
CA ARG A 375 34.54 -11.03 20.33
C ARG A 375 34.95 -10.24 21.54
N ASP A 376 33.96 -9.64 22.21
CA ASP A 376 34.11 -8.94 23.50
C ASP A 376 33.25 -9.58 24.60
N ASN A 377 33.58 -9.29 25.86
CA ASN A 377 32.83 -9.67 27.06
C ASN A 377 31.95 -8.52 27.61
N GLY A 378 31.55 -7.58 26.74
CA GLY A 378 30.81 -6.37 27.07
C GLY A 378 29.36 -6.58 27.47
N ILE A 379 28.54 -5.51 27.34
CA ILE A 379 27.11 -5.51 27.69
C ILE A 379 26.23 -6.36 26.79
N GLY A 380 26.75 -6.81 25.64
CA GLY A 380 25.98 -7.58 24.67
C GLY A 380 24.72 -6.86 24.13
N MET A 381 23.92 -7.60 23.35
CA MET A 381 22.74 -7.07 22.63
C MET A 381 21.57 -8.04 22.68
N THR A 382 20.35 -7.50 22.69
CA THR A 382 19.12 -8.28 22.47
C THR A 382 18.98 -8.72 21.02
N LYS A 383 18.06 -9.63 20.71
CA LYS A 383 17.82 -10.09 19.33
C LYS A 383 17.27 -8.97 18.44
N GLU A 384 16.45 -8.10 18.98
CA GLU A 384 15.89 -6.95 18.31
C GLU A 384 16.98 -5.93 17.93
N GLU A 385 17.92 -5.67 18.86
CA GLU A 385 19.05 -4.79 18.63
C GLU A 385 19.98 -5.34 17.53
N GLN A 386 20.24 -6.67 17.54
CA GLN A 386 21.08 -7.33 16.52
C GLN A 386 20.52 -7.20 15.08
N GLN A 387 19.21 -7.02 14.91
CA GLN A 387 18.59 -6.88 13.59
C GLN A 387 18.86 -5.52 12.93
N VAL A 388 19.06 -4.48 13.73
CA VAL A 388 19.13 -3.08 13.25
C VAL A 388 20.49 -2.41 13.46
N ILE A 389 21.48 -3.09 14.09
CA ILE A 389 22.78 -2.45 14.39
C ILE A 389 23.62 -2.10 13.18
N PHE A 390 23.39 -2.77 12.05
CA PHE A 390 24.07 -2.49 10.77
C PHE A 390 23.34 -1.45 9.94
N ASP A 391 22.06 -1.14 10.29
CA ASP A 391 21.29 -0.13 9.60
C ASP A 391 21.93 1.24 9.81
N LYS A 392 21.89 2.05 8.75
CA LYS A 392 22.27 3.45 8.86
C LYS A 392 21.35 4.11 9.88
N PHE A 393 21.95 4.66 10.95
CA PHE A 393 21.23 5.28 12.07
C PHE A 393 20.49 4.29 13.01
N GLY A 394 20.72 2.98 12.89
CA GLY A 394 20.06 1.96 13.70
C GLY A 394 20.19 2.20 15.21
N ARG A 395 21.22 2.93 15.65
CA ARG A 395 21.39 3.35 17.04
C ARG A 395 20.35 4.37 17.51
N ALA A 396 19.91 5.30 16.65
CA ALA A 396 18.89 6.29 17.02
C ALA A 396 17.56 5.58 17.35
N ALA A 397 17.20 4.55 16.57
CA ALA A 397 16.04 3.73 16.83
C ALA A 397 16.07 2.94 18.15
N ILE A 398 17.28 2.57 18.63
CA ILE A 398 17.48 1.85 19.90
C ILE A 398 17.47 2.81 21.11
N HIS A 399 18.05 4.01 20.98
CA HIS A 399 18.21 4.96 22.09
C HIS A 399 16.94 5.72 22.48
N GLU A 400 15.95 5.83 21.61
CA GLU A 400 14.64 6.41 22.00
C GLU A 400 13.99 5.62 23.15
N LYS A 401 14.24 4.31 23.23
CA LYS A 401 13.72 3.45 24.32
C LYS A 401 14.53 3.47 25.61
N ASN A 402 15.80 3.88 25.59
CA ASN A 402 16.71 3.76 26.75
C ASN A 402 17.58 5.02 26.98
N ARG A 403 16.97 6.14 27.39
CA ARG A 403 17.65 7.44 27.66
C ARG A 403 18.65 7.46 28.82
N LYS A 404 19.11 6.35 29.37
CA LYS A 404 20.04 6.30 30.50
C LYS A 404 21.35 5.61 30.14
N GLY A 405 22.23 6.27 29.41
CA GLY A 405 23.60 5.78 29.22
C GLY A 405 24.31 6.53 28.08
N GLY A 406 24.97 7.62 28.41
CA GLY A 406 25.62 8.56 27.47
C GLY A 406 26.91 8.01 26.85
N VAL A 407 26.82 6.96 26.03
CA VAL A 407 27.94 6.52 25.20
C VAL A 407 27.90 7.34 23.90
N SER A 408 28.85 8.27 23.69
CA SER A 408 28.95 9.14 22.50
C SER A 408 29.25 8.35 21.21
N GLY A 409 28.65 8.74 20.05
CA GLY A 409 29.03 8.26 18.71
C GLY A 409 27.86 8.14 17.73
N PHE A 410 28.15 8.36 16.46
CA PHE A 410 27.21 8.52 15.33
C PHE A 410 26.38 7.29 14.93
N GLY A 411 26.64 6.11 15.47
CA GLY A 411 26.04 4.87 14.96
C GLY A 411 26.44 4.50 13.52
N LEU A 412 27.50 5.12 13.01
CA LEU A 412 28.00 4.88 11.66
C LEU A 412 29.05 3.77 11.58
N GLY A 413 29.69 3.38 12.71
CA GLY A 413 30.80 2.44 12.73
C GLY A 413 30.45 1.06 12.16
N LEU A 414 29.34 0.47 12.61
CA LEU A 414 28.91 -0.84 12.14
C LEU A 414 28.29 -0.80 10.74
N ASN A 415 27.57 0.27 10.39
CA ASN A 415 27.14 0.48 9.01
C ASN A 415 28.32 0.62 8.06
N TYR A 416 29.38 1.36 8.46
CA TYR A 416 30.63 1.42 7.70
C TYR A 416 31.25 0.04 7.48
N VAL A 417 31.35 -0.79 8.53
CA VAL A 417 31.85 -2.16 8.43
C VAL A 417 31.03 -2.97 7.44
N ASP A 418 29.72 -2.89 7.50
CA ASP A 418 28.83 -3.61 6.58
C ASP A 418 29.02 -3.16 5.12
N GLN A 419 29.06 -1.85 4.87
CA GLN A 419 29.28 -1.28 3.54
C GLN A 419 30.65 -1.67 2.97
N VAL A 420 31.71 -1.63 3.78
CA VAL A 420 33.06 -2.07 3.38
C VAL A 420 33.05 -3.55 3.02
N MET A 421 32.43 -4.40 3.85
CA MET A 421 32.36 -5.82 3.57
C MET A 421 31.54 -6.13 2.30
N GLN A 422 30.44 -5.46 2.08
CA GLN A 422 29.65 -5.58 0.84
C GLN A 422 30.47 -5.16 -0.40
N ALA A 423 31.22 -4.05 -0.32
CA ALA A 423 32.11 -3.61 -1.39
C ALA A 423 33.22 -4.62 -1.70
N HIS A 424 33.70 -5.34 -0.68
CA HIS A 424 34.64 -6.45 -0.86
C HIS A 424 33.99 -7.73 -1.42
N GLY A 425 32.65 -7.80 -1.54
CA GLY A 425 31.90 -8.98 -1.96
C GLY A 425 31.68 -9.98 -0.82
N GLY A 426 31.92 -9.55 0.41
CA GLY A 426 31.72 -10.29 1.64
C GLY A 426 30.46 -9.88 2.40
N LYS A 427 30.43 -10.20 3.68
CA LYS A 427 29.37 -9.78 4.61
C LYS A 427 29.88 -9.72 6.04
N VAL A 428 29.19 -9.01 6.92
CA VAL A 428 29.38 -9.04 8.36
C VAL A 428 28.15 -9.66 9.04
N THR A 429 28.37 -10.37 10.12
CA THR A 429 27.31 -10.92 10.99
C THR A 429 27.64 -10.68 12.45
N VAL A 430 26.62 -10.73 13.30
CA VAL A 430 26.77 -10.62 14.74
C VAL A 430 26.12 -11.80 15.45
N SER A 431 26.73 -12.24 16.53
CA SER A 431 26.18 -13.16 17.52
C SER A 431 26.41 -12.54 18.89
N SER A 432 25.36 -12.26 19.63
CA SER A 432 25.49 -11.58 20.92
C SER A 432 24.44 -12.11 21.91
N GLU A 433 24.81 -12.06 23.18
CA GLU A 433 23.93 -12.34 24.29
C GLU A 433 24.05 -11.21 25.31
N LYS A 434 22.90 -10.63 25.68
CA LYS A 434 22.86 -9.48 26.61
C LYS A 434 23.56 -9.79 27.90
N ASP A 435 24.37 -8.84 28.39
CA ASP A 435 25.22 -8.88 29.60
C ASP A 435 26.32 -9.95 29.58
N LYS A 436 26.58 -10.61 28.45
CA LYS A 436 27.57 -11.64 28.32
C LYS A 436 28.66 -11.32 27.30
N PHE A 437 28.31 -11.14 26.04
CA PHE A 437 29.28 -10.93 24.94
C PHE A 437 28.65 -10.37 23.69
N SER A 438 29.50 -9.80 22.79
CA SER A 438 29.19 -9.65 21.37
C SER A 438 30.34 -10.25 20.54
N GLU A 439 30.00 -10.94 19.43
CA GLU A 439 30.94 -11.50 18.48
C GLU A 439 30.55 -11.04 17.08
N PHE A 440 31.40 -10.26 16.45
CA PHE A 440 31.26 -9.84 15.06
C PHE A 440 32.12 -10.74 14.17
N THR A 441 31.56 -11.21 13.05
CA THR A 441 32.26 -12.06 12.10
C THR A 441 32.26 -11.40 10.72
N LEU A 442 33.45 -11.08 10.19
CA LEU A 442 33.67 -10.62 8.83
C LEU A 442 33.90 -11.83 7.93
N PHE A 443 33.14 -11.97 6.85
CA PHE A 443 33.28 -13.02 5.83
C PHE A 443 34.03 -12.42 4.63
N ILE A 444 35.33 -12.62 4.57
CA ILE A 444 36.20 -12.10 3.50
C ILE A 444 36.28 -13.15 2.38
N PRO A 445 35.82 -12.86 1.15
CA PRO A 445 35.83 -13.84 0.06
C PRO A 445 37.27 -14.24 -0.30
N LYS A 446 37.47 -15.53 -0.49
CA LYS A 446 38.72 -16.04 -1.12
C LYS A 446 38.66 -15.86 -2.63
N VAL A 447 39.75 -15.53 -3.24
CA VAL A 447 39.88 -15.63 -4.71
C VAL A 447 39.70 -17.09 -5.07
N LYS A 448 38.80 -17.41 -5.99
CA LYS A 448 38.83 -18.72 -6.64
C LYS A 448 40.18 -18.83 -7.35
N SER A 449 41.07 -19.74 -6.91
CA SER A 449 42.10 -20.23 -7.77
C SER A 449 41.44 -20.90 -8.98
N GLU A 450 41.51 -20.23 -10.14
CA GLU A 450 41.18 -20.87 -11.42
C GLU A 450 42.03 -22.11 -11.66
#